data_c46a8fbcdb3c0a8a17c2b51f8ff1b860
#
_entry.id   c46a8fbcdb3c0a8a17c2b51f8ff1b860
#
_cell.length_a   1.000
_cell.length_b   1.000
_cell.length_c   1.000
_cell.angle_alpha   90.00
_cell.angle_beta   90.00
_cell.angle_gamma   90.00
#
_symmetry.space_group_name_H-M   'P 1'
#
loop_
_entity.id
_entity.type
_entity.pdbx_description
1 polymer ?
#
loop_
_entity_poly.entity_id
_entity_poly.type
_entity_poly.pdbx_seq_one_letter_code
_entity_poly.pdbx_strand_id
1 'polypeptide(L)'
;MSRLSIYALMLAAGLGATLTGPASAQTGQVALGEPVSVETLAMAIAFERAKERGVDLKVTSFSKEELAVQAVISGQAQIGIATPYAVMQKSKGTVKNLVTLTKLVFFPIVEKATYKTWKDLDGQPFTFHSRGSGTEAIGNIMAKRQNITFGQRNYISGSDNRIVALMNGQIKATILDLPNTKILMEKAGDRFATLPGVENPASDEILFARTDWIDKNKDKVDILVEEFVKLWGEMAKNPAIIETERVKRGLLKDLPKEIVEKTTAFYTTGVKEGLYKVGGGDAAKSDFEFYLEAGQLTGAPAELKVEDFWYLAPYDKAVKKLGS
;
A
#
# COMPACT_ATOMS: atom_id res chain seq x y z
N MET A 1 -39.96 -57.54 47.84
CA MET A 1 -41.12 -56.69 48.10
C MET A 1 -40.58 -55.39 48.65
N SER A 2 -40.75 -54.32 47.88
CA SER A 2 -40.93 -52.95 48.42
C SER A 2 -40.56 -51.91 47.43
N ARG A 3 -41.48 -51.28 46.95
CA ARG A 3 -41.91 -49.96 46.47
C ARG A 3 -40.80 -48.95 46.04
N LEU A 4 -40.86 -48.69 44.70
CA LEU A 4 -40.34 -47.51 44.07
C LEU A 4 -41.10 -46.24 44.57
N SER A 5 -40.36 -45.18 44.88
CA SER A 5 -40.89 -43.81 44.93
C SER A 5 -40.25 -42.95 43.84
N ILE A 6 -41.11 -42.47 42.96
CA ILE A 6 -40.77 -41.58 41.85
C ILE A 6 -40.83 -40.14 42.37
N TYR A 7 -39.71 -39.41 42.33
CA TYR A 7 -39.70 -37.97 42.46
C TYR A 7 -39.60 -37.32 41.08
N ALA A 8 -40.68 -36.67 40.70
CA ALA A 8 -40.70 -35.81 39.53
C ALA A 8 -39.99 -34.50 39.82
N LEU A 9 -38.87 -34.22 39.16
CA LEU A 9 -38.17 -32.93 39.17
C LEU A 9 -38.67 -32.11 37.97
N MET A 10 -39.44 -31.04 38.25
CA MET A 10 -39.79 -30.04 37.24
C MET A 10 -38.55 -29.18 36.96
N LEU A 11 -38.01 -29.29 35.75
CA LEU A 11 -36.99 -28.35 35.21
C LEU A 11 -37.72 -27.16 34.59
N ALA A 12 -37.63 -26.00 35.22
CA ALA A 12 -38.05 -24.74 34.65
C ALA A 12 -37.00 -24.33 33.58
N ALA A 13 -37.37 -24.45 32.32
CA ALA A 13 -36.59 -23.97 31.20
C ALA A 13 -36.71 -22.43 31.13
N GLY A 14 -35.72 -21.73 31.70
CA GLY A 14 -35.53 -20.30 31.46
C GLY A 14 -35.05 -20.07 30.03
N LEU A 15 -35.92 -19.56 29.12
CA LEU A 15 -35.51 -19.02 27.84
C LEU A 15 -34.68 -17.74 28.05
N GLY A 16 -33.37 -17.90 28.14
CA GLY A 16 -32.42 -16.79 27.97
C GLY A 16 -32.37 -16.40 26.50
N ALA A 17 -33.13 -15.39 26.11
CA ALA A 17 -32.99 -14.76 24.79
C ALA A 17 -31.62 -14.03 24.75
N THR A 18 -30.60 -14.71 24.29
CA THR A 18 -29.36 -14.05 23.89
C THR A 18 -29.65 -13.20 22.66
N LEU A 19 -29.72 -11.88 22.83
CA LEU A 19 -29.70 -10.92 21.74
C LEU A 19 -28.32 -10.99 21.07
N THR A 20 -28.12 -11.98 20.21
CA THR A 20 -27.06 -11.96 19.24
C THR A 20 -27.45 -10.94 18.17
N GLY A 21 -26.95 -9.70 18.32
CA GLY A 21 -26.99 -8.75 17.21
C GLY A 21 -26.41 -9.43 15.96
N PRO A 22 -26.85 -9.07 14.75
CA PRO A 22 -26.33 -9.68 13.53
C PRO A 22 -24.83 -9.47 13.49
N ALA A 23 -24.05 -10.55 13.61
CA ALA A 23 -22.63 -10.51 13.32
C ALA A 23 -22.51 -10.00 11.88
N SER A 24 -21.92 -8.81 11.69
CA SER A 24 -21.67 -8.27 10.36
C SER A 24 -20.85 -9.31 9.59
N ALA A 25 -21.45 -9.88 8.57
CA ALA A 25 -20.74 -10.86 7.74
C ALA A 25 -19.53 -10.16 7.09
N GLN A 26 -18.36 -10.78 7.22
CA GLN A 26 -17.13 -10.27 6.60
C GLN A 26 -17.38 -9.98 5.11
N THR A 27 -17.08 -8.74 4.70
CA THR A 27 -17.35 -8.25 3.34
C THR A 27 -16.35 -8.79 2.32
N GLY A 28 -15.10 -9.02 2.76
CA GLY A 28 -14.03 -9.49 1.87
C GLY A 28 -12.66 -9.49 2.57
N GLN A 29 -11.62 -9.77 1.79
CA GLN A 29 -10.23 -9.78 2.24
C GLN A 29 -9.42 -8.73 1.47
N VAL A 30 -8.51 -8.07 2.19
CA VAL A 30 -7.51 -7.14 1.65
C VAL A 30 -6.15 -7.80 1.71
N ALA A 31 -5.41 -7.75 0.62
CA ALA A 31 -4.01 -8.15 0.54
C ALA A 31 -3.12 -6.90 0.59
N LEU A 32 -2.24 -6.82 1.58
CA LEU A 32 -1.17 -5.82 1.66
C LEU A 32 0.17 -6.47 1.33
N GLY A 33 1.00 -5.77 0.58
CA GLY A 33 2.33 -6.24 0.17
C GLY A 33 3.39 -6.25 1.26
N GLU A 34 3.04 -5.78 2.46
CA GLU A 34 3.92 -5.69 3.62
C GLU A 34 3.11 -5.71 4.93
N PRO A 35 3.76 -5.95 6.10
CA PRO A 35 3.10 -5.84 7.39
C PRO A 35 2.56 -4.44 7.66
N VAL A 36 1.50 -4.35 8.46
CA VAL A 36 1.01 -3.05 8.94
C VAL A 36 2.11 -2.40 9.80
N SER A 37 2.56 -1.24 9.39
CA SER A 37 3.65 -0.46 9.98
C SER A 37 3.26 1.01 10.06
N VAL A 38 4.18 1.88 10.45
CA VAL A 38 3.96 3.34 10.37
C VAL A 38 3.69 3.78 8.92
N GLU A 39 4.33 3.16 7.93
CA GLU A 39 4.17 3.49 6.51
C GLU A 39 2.75 3.21 6.01
N THR A 40 2.16 2.08 6.41
CA THR A 40 0.83 1.64 5.96
C THR A 40 -0.30 2.00 6.94
N LEU A 41 0.01 2.71 8.03
CA LEU A 41 -0.95 3.00 9.10
C LEU A 41 -2.17 3.78 8.61
N ALA A 42 -2.00 4.78 7.74
CA ALA A 42 -3.12 5.53 7.18
C ALA A 42 -4.08 4.62 6.40
N MET A 43 -3.57 3.61 5.69
CA MET A 43 -4.38 2.63 4.97
C MET A 43 -5.19 1.76 5.94
N ALA A 44 -4.54 1.28 7.01
CA ALA A 44 -5.22 0.51 8.05
C ALA A 44 -6.34 1.31 8.72
N ILE A 45 -6.11 2.60 9.01
CA ILE A 45 -7.13 3.50 9.56
C ILE A 45 -8.32 3.66 8.58
N ALA A 46 -8.06 3.82 7.28
CA ALA A 46 -9.13 3.93 6.29
C ALA A 46 -10.00 2.66 6.25
N PHE A 47 -9.41 1.47 6.34
CA PHE A 47 -10.17 0.21 6.44
C PHE A 47 -11.00 0.14 7.73
N GLU A 48 -10.46 0.55 8.87
CA GLU A 48 -11.22 0.58 10.13
C GLU A 48 -12.38 1.59 10.08
N ARG A 49 -12.19 2.75 9.43
CA ARG A 49 -13.28 3.71 9.19
C ARG A 49 -14.36 3.13 8.28
N ALA A 50 -13.98 2.42 7.22
CA ALA A 50 -14.93 1.75 6.33
C ALA A 50 -15.71 0.65 7.08
N LYS A 51 -15.05 -0.06 8.01
CA LYS A 51 -15.69 -1.05 8.89
C LYS A 51 -16.78 -0.43 9.76
N GLU A 52 -16.57 0.75 10.34
CA GLU A 52 -17.55 1.49 11.11
C GLU A 52 -18.82 1.83 10.27
N ARG A 53 -18.69 1.79 8.93
CA ARG A 53 -19.79 2.02 7.97
C ARG A 53 -20.31 0.73 7.31
N GLY A 54 -19.98 -0.43 7.87
CA GLY A 54 -20.49 -1.73 7.41
C GLY A 54 -19.67 -2.41 6.32
N VAL A 55 -18.45 -1.93 6.04
CA VAL A 55 -17.51 -2.57 5.10
C VAL A 55 -16.42 -3.29 5.90
N ASP A 56 -16.74 -4.45 6.47
CA ASP A 56 -15.83 -5.25 7.29
C ASP A 56 -14.88 -6.08 6.41
N LEU A 57 -13.63 -5.65 6.30
CA LEU A 57 -12.59 -6.24 5.49
C LEU A 57 -11.49 -6.84 6.38
N LYS A 58 -11.17 -8.09 6.16
CA LYS A 58 -10.02 -8.73 6.82
C LYS A 58 -8.74 -8.37 6.09
N VAL A 59 -7.86 -7.62 6.74
CA VAL A 59 -6.53 -7.30 6.22
C VAL A 59 -5.59 -8.49 6.45
N THR A 60 -4.90 -8.91 5.40
CA THR A 60 -3.86 -9.95 5.42
C THR A 60 -2.60 -9.39 4.79
N SER A 61 -1.50 -9.41 5.53
CA SER A 61 -0.20 -8.98 5.06
C SER A 61 0.56 -10.14 4.40
N PHE A 62 1.21 -9.85 3.30
CA PHE A 62 2.09 -10.76 2.57
C PHE A 62 3.54 -10.29 2.74
N SER A 63 4.48 -11.22 2.65
CA SER A 63 5.91 -10.91 2.76
C SER A 63 6.48 -10.16 1.55
N LYS A 64 5.71 -10.08 0.45
CA LYS A 64 6.09 -9.39 -0.79
C LYS A 64 4.86 -8.86 -1.50
N GLU A 65 4.97 -7.69 -2.08
CA GLU A 65 3.91 -7.03 -2.84
C GLU A 65 3.40 -7.91 -4.00
N GLU A 66 4.31 -8.58 -4.73
CA GLU A 66 3.92 -9.49 -5.83
C GLU A 66 2.99 -10.61 -5.37
N LEU A 67 3.14 -11.10 -4.12
CA LEU A 67 2.25 -12.13 -3.56
C LEU A 67 0.87 -11.55 -3.22
N ALA A 68 0.82 -10.32 -2.72
CA ALA A 68 -0.44 -9.63 -2.45
C ALA A 68 -1.23 -9.41 -3.75
N VAL A 69 -0.56 -8.94 -4.81
CA VAL A 69 -1.17 -8.77 -6.13
C VAL A 69 -1.68 -10.10 -6.69
N GLN A 70 -0.89 -11.17 -6.58
CA GLN A 70 -1.31 -12.51 -7.01
C GLN A 70 -2.50 -13.05 -6.21
N ALA A 71 -2.56 -12.79 -4.90
CA ALA A 71 -3.69 -13.17 -4.06
C ALA A 71 -5.00 -12.52 -4.53
N VAL A 72 -4.95 -11.27 -4.97
CA VAL A 72 -6.13 -10.59 -5.53
C VAL A 72 -6.49 -11.16 -6.90
N ILE A 73 -5.54 -11.34 -7.81
CA ILE A 73 -5.81 -11.90 -9.15
C ILE A 73 -6.40 -13.30 -9.06
N SER A 74 -5.88 -14.16 -8.18
CA SER A 74 -6.36 -15.52 -7.98
C SER A 74 -7.71 -15.62 -7.25
N GLY A 75 -8.19 -14.52 -6.64
CA GLY A 75 -9.44 -14.49 -5.87
C GLY A 75 -9.30 -14.89 -4.40
N GLN A 76 -8.09 -15.10 -3.90
CA GLN A 76 -7.83 -15.32 -2.48
C GLN A 76 -8.12 -14.04 -1.65
N ALA A 77 -7.88 -12.88 -2.24
CA ALA A 77 -8.33 -11.60 -1.72
C ALA A 77 -9.18 -10.88 -2.78
N GLN A 78 -10.01 -9.94 -2.35
CA GLN A 78 -10.88 -9.17 -3.23
C GLN A 78 -10.29 -7.81 -3.55
N ILE A 79 -9.50 -7.28 -2.64
CA ILE A 79 -8.93 -5.94 -2.67
C ILE A 79 -7.43 -6.04 -2.40
N GLY A 80 -6.65 -5.14 -2.97
CA GLY A 80 -5.23 -5.01 -2.71
C GLY A 80 -4.80 -3.55 -2.64
N ILE A 81 -3.67 -3.32 -1.98
CA ILE A 81 -2.90 -2.09 -2.09
C ILE A 81 -1.50 -2.48 -2.53
N ALA A 82 -1.07 -1.96 -3.66
CA ALA A 82 0.21 -2.24 -4.30
C ALA A 82 0.39 -1.38 -5.56
N THR A 83 1.49 -1.61 -6.27
CA THR A 83 1.76 -1.09 -7.61
C THR A 83 1.41 -2.17 -8.67
N PRO A 84 0.15 -2.35 -9.10
CA PRO A 84 -0.29 -3.56 -9.81
C PRO A 84 0.00 -3.57 -11.32
N TYR A 85 0.56 -2.52 -11.92
CA TYR A 85 0.67 -2.36 -13.38
C TYR A 85 1.43 -3.48 -14.09
N ALA A 86 2.50 -4.02 -13.48
CA ALA A 86 3.32 -5.11 -14.04
C ALA A 86 2.50 -6.37 -14.41
N VAL A 87 1.42 -6.62 -13.68
CA VAL A 87 0.59 -7.82 -13.87
C VAL A 87 -0.83 -7.50 -14.35
N MET A 88 -1.28 -6.26 -14.20
CA MET A 88 -2.65 -5.84 -14.46
C MET A 88 -3.02 -5.98 -15.93
N GLN A 89 -2.15 -5.55 -16.83
CA GLN A 89 -2.35 -5.69 -18.28
C GLN A 89 -2.51 -7.16 -18.71
N LYS A 90 -1.79 -8.08 -18.03
CA LYS A 90 -1.87 -9.53 -18.28
C LYS A 90 -3.12 -10.17 -17.72
N SER A 91 -3.74 -9.56 -16.71
CA SER A 91 -4.93 -10.06 -16.05
C SER A 91 -6.23 -9.86 -16.84
N LYS A 92 -6.17 -9.17 -17.98
CA LYS A 92 -7.30 -8.94 -18.91
C LYS A 92 -8.56 -8.39 -18.21
N GLY A 93 -8.41 -7.38 -17.37
CA GLY A 93 -9.53 -6.72 -16.70
C GLY A 93 -10.09 -7.46 -15.49
N THR A 94 -9.42 -8.50 -14.99
CA THR A 94 -9.80 -9.20 -13.76
C THR A 94 -9.79 -8.28 -12.54
N VAL A 95 -8.93 -7.28 -12.54
CA VAL A 95 -8.80 -6.27 -11.49
C VAL A 95 -8.83 -4.86 -12.07
N LYS A 96 -9.26 -3.89 -11.27
CA LYS A 96 -9.30 -2.47 -11.60
C LYS A 96 -8.73 -1.64 -10.46
N ASN A 97 -7.96 -0.61 -10.80
CA ASN A 97 -7.58 0.45 -9.88
C ASN A 97 -8.79 1.28 -9.50
N LEU A 98 -8.87 1.73 -8.25
CA LEU A 98 -9.97 2.53 -7.71
C LEU A 98 -9.50 3.94 -7.36
N VAL A 99 -8.36 4.06 -6.70
CA VAL A 99 -7.77 5.34 -6.28
C VAL A 99 -6.28 5.16 -6.02
N THR A 100 -5.47 6.11 -6.46
CA THR A 100 -4.07 6.20 -6.03
C THR A 100 -3.98 6.87 -4.66
N LEU A 101 -3.06 6.42 -3.83
CA LEU A 101 -2.90 6.84 -2.44
C LEU A 101 -1.61 7.64 -2.22
N THR A 102 -0.53 7.23 -2.89
CA THR A 102 0.77 7.87 -2.76
C THR A 102 1.42 8.08 -4.13
N LYS A 103 2.34 9.04 -4.18
CA LYS A 103 3.26 9.21 -5.31
C LYS A 103 4.54 8.46 -5.07
N LEU A 104 5.12 7.95 -6.14
CA LEU A 104 6.38 7.21 -6.16
C LEU A 104 7.58 8.16 -6.00
N VAL A 105 7.66 8.84 -4.85
CA VAL A 105 8.75 9.78 -4.52
C VAL A 105 9.85 9.02 -3.78
N PHE A 106 10.73 8.41 -4.55
CA PHE A 106 11.78 7.52 -4.07
C PHE A 106 13.14 7.96 -4.58
N PHE A 107 14.18 7.70 -3.77
CA PHE A 107 15.54 8.11 -4.04
C PHE A 107 16.47 6.90 -4.11
N PRO A 108 17.24 6.78 -5.20
CA PRO A 108 18.32 5.81 -5.28
C PRO A 108 19.42 6.18 -4.29
N ILE A 109 19.78 5.23 -3.44
CA ILE A 109 20.77 5.38 -2.37
C ILE A 109 21.96 4.46 -2.65
N VAL A 110 23.15 4.99 -2.47
CA VAL A 110 24.41 4.25 -2.59
C VAL A 110 25.35 4.50 -1.43
N GLU A 111 26.19 3.50 -1.08
CA GLU A 111 27.30 3.68 -0.17
C GLU A 111 28.44 4.42 -0.90
N LYS A 112 28.80 5.64 -0.44
CA LYS A 112 29.76 6.55 -1.08
C LYS A 112 31.14 5.94 -1.30
N ALA A 113 31.57 5.05 -0.40
CA ALA A 113 32.85 4.39 -0.51
C ALA A 113 32.91 3.40 -1.68
N THR A 114 31.76 2.90 -2.14
CA THR A 114 31.68 1.87 -3.18
C THR A 114 31.18 2.44 -4.51
N TYR A 115 30.14 3.29 -4.51
CA TYR A 115 29.51 3.81 -5.72
C TYR A 115 29.34 5.33 -5.63
N LYS A 116 29.53 6.05 -6.76
CA LYS A 116 29.41 7.51 -6.86
C LYS A 116 28.44 7.93 -7.96
N THR A 117 28.25 7.07 -8.95
CA THR A 117 27.42 7.32 -10.13
C THR A 117 26.62 6.09 -10.50
N TRP A 118 25.63 6.24 -11.37
CA TRP A 118 24.90 5.10 -11.92
C TRP A 118 25.81 4.15 -12.73
N LYS A 119 26.86 4.66 -13.37
CA LYS A 119 27.81 3.82 -14.12
C LYS A 119 28.56 2.84 -13.26
N ASP A 120 28.83 3.19 -12.00
CA ASP A 120 29.50 2.31 -11.06
C ASP A 120 28.64 1.09 -10.67
N LEU A 121 27.33 1.15 -10.96
CA LEU A 121 26.36 0.08 -10.70
C LEU A 121 26.24 -0.92 -11.87
N ASP A 122 26.95 -0.70 -12.99
CA ASP A 122 26.94 -1.64 -14.12
C ASP A 122 27.55 -2.99 -13.69
N GLY A 123 26.81 -4.08 -13.90
CA GLY A 123 27.17 -5.41 -13.45
C GLY A 123 27.09 -5.63 -11.93
N GLN A 124 26.72 -4.64 -11.13
CA GLN A 124 26.71 -4.72 -9.67
C GLN A 124 25.36 -5.14 -9.09
N PRO A 125 25.33 -5.70 -7.86
CA PRO A 125 24.09 -6.00 -7.16
C PRO A 125 23.32 -4.72 -6.84
N PHE A 126 21.99 -4.75 -7.05
CA PHE A 126 21.07 -3.69 -6.66
C PHE A 126 19.84 -4.27 -5.95
N THR A 127 19.34 -3.57 -4.92
CA THR A 127 18.25 -4.07 -4.09
C THR A 127 16.99 -3.22 -4.27
N PHE A 128 15.87 -3.88 -4.55
CA PHE A 128 14.54 -3.31 -4.75
C PHE A 128 13.58 -3.75 -3.64
N HIS A 129 12.37 -3.20 -3.62
CA HIS A 129 11.30 -3.63 -2.71
C HIS A 129 10.81 -5.05 -3.07
N SER A 130 10.25 -5.22 -4.26
CA SER A 130 9.77 -6.50 -4.79
C SER A 130 9.74 -6.49 -6.33
N ARG A 131 9.46 -7.64 -6.93
CA ARG A 131 9.27 -7.73 -8.38
C ARG A 131 8.00 -7.00 -8.80
N GLY A 132 8.11 -6.17 -9.85
CA GLY A 132 7.00 -5.38 -10.37
C GLY A 132 6.65 -4.16 -9.54
N SER A 133 7.37 -3.88 -8.44
CA SER A 133 7.13 -2.70 -7.59
C SER A 133 7.58 -1.41 -8.27
N GLY A 134 7.14 -0.27 -7.70
CA GLY A 134 7.57 1.05 -8.13
C GLY A 134 9.08 1.26 -8.03
N THR A 135 9.75 0.72 -7.00
CA THR A 135 11.22 0.80 -6.88
C THR A 135 11.92 0.06 -8.02
N GLU A 136 11.41 -1.11 -8.44
CA GLU A 136 11.96 -1.81 -9.59
C GLU A 136 11.70 -1.04 -10.90
N ALA A 137 10.55 -0.38 -11.03
CA ALA A 137 10.25 0.48 -12.18
C ALA A 137 11.27 1.63 -12.29
N ILE A 138 11.54 2.35 -11.18
CA ILE A 138 12.58 3.39 -11.14
C ILE A 138 13.93 2.83 -11.56
N GLY A 139 14.35 1.71 -10.99
CA GLY A 139 15.62 1.09 -11.34
C GLY A 139 15.72 0.71 -12.81
N ASN A 140 14.65 0.17 -13.40
CA ASN A 140 14.60 -0.17 -14.82
C ASN A 140 14.73 1.07 -15.72
N ILE A 141 14.01 2.15 -15.39
CA ILE A 141 14.10 3.42 -16.10
C ILE A 141 15.53 3.96 -16.04
N MET A 142 16.11 4.01 -14.83
CA MET A 142 17.46 4.54 -14.67
C MET A 142 18.52 3.66 -15.34
N ALA A 143 18.41 2.34 -15.26
CA ALA A 143 19.30 1.42 -15.95
C ALA A 143 19.27 1.65 -17.47
N LYS A 144 18.07 1.80 -18.05
CA LYS A 144 17.89 2.11 -19.47
C LYS A 144 18.49 3.48 -19.84
N ARG A 145 18.18 4.54 -19.08
CA ARG A 145 18.67 5.91 -19.33
C ARG A 145 20.19 6.01 -19.21
N GLN A 146 20.78 5.25 -18.28
CA GLN A 146 22.22 5.25 -18.03
C GLN A 146 22.99 4.19 -18.85
N ASN A 147 22.28 3.36 -19.63
CA ASN A 147 22.84 2.25 -20.39
C ASN A 147 23.72 1.34 -19.51
N ILE A 148 23.13 0.82 -18.44
CA ILE A 148 23.74 -0.14 -17.50
C ILE A 148 22.83 -1.35 -17.33
N THR A 149 23.38 -2.44 -16.81
CA THR A 149 22.65 -3.65 -16.45
C THR A 149 23.05 -4.06 -15.02
N PHE A 150 22.07 -4.20 -14.12
CA PHE A 150 22.34 -4.72 -12.79
C PHE A 150 22.74 -6.19 -12.85
N GLY A 151 23.81 -6.56 -12.14
CA GLY A 151 24.31 -7.95 -12.10
C GLY A 151 23.35 -8.86 -11.34
N GLN A 152 23.07 -8.53 -10.08
CA GLN A 152 22.11 -9.26 -9.25
C GLN A 152 20.99 -8.33 -8.78
N ARG A 153 19.73 -8.78 -8.95
CA ARG A 153 18.56 -8.11 -8.41
C ARG A 153 18.13 -8.77 -7.12
N ASN A 154 18.26 -8.04 -6.02
CA ASN A 154 17.84 -8.47 -4.69
C ASN A 154 16.51 -7.78 -4.34
N TYR A 155 15.74 -8.40 -3.43
CA TYR A 155 14.44 -7.88 -3.01
C TYR A 155 14.30 -7.93 -1.50
N ILE A 156 14.06 -6.75 -0.88
CA ILE A 156 13.82 -6.57 0.55
C ILE A 156 12.62 -5.62 0.68
N SER A 157 11.49 -6.13 1.16
CA SER A 157 10.25 -5.35 1.36
C SER A 157 10.41 -4.34 2.51
N GLY A 158 9.79 -3.17 2.37
CA GLY A 158 9.86 -2.05 3.32
C GLY A 158 11.15 -1.22 3.18
N SER A 159 11.02 0.10 3.15
CA SER A 159 12.18 1.00 3.12
C SER A 159 12.96 0.98 4.43
N ASP A 160 12.27 0.82 5.56
CA ASP A 160 12.84 0.65 6.89
C ASP A 160 13.78 -0.58 6.96
N ASN A 161 13.36 -1.72 6.41
CA ASN A 161 14.20 -2.92 6.33
C ASN A 161 15.42 -2.71 5.44
N ARG A 162 15.27 -1.97 4.33
CA ARG A 162 16.40 -1.64 3.45
C ARG A 162 17.39 -0.69 4.11
N ILE A 163 16.93 0.26 4.97
CA ILE A 163 17.81 1.08 5.81
C ILE A 163 18.64 0.20 6.73
N VAL A 164 18.00 -0.74 7.43
CA VAL A 164 18.72 -1.67 8.33
C VAL A 164 19.80 -2.46 7.56
N ALA A 165 19.45 -2.98 6.39
CA ALA A 165 20.38 -3.70 5.54
C ALA A 165 21.57 -2.84 5.05
N LEU A 166 21.31 -1.55 4.68
CA LEU A 166 22.37 -0.59 4.35
C LEU A 166 23.29 -0.31 5.53
N MET A 167 22.71 0.01 6.71
CA MET A 167 23.48 0.33 7.92
C MET A 167 24.39 -0.82 8.35
N ASN A 168 23.93 -2.06 8.20
CA ASN A 168 24.68 -3.28 8.50
C ASN A 168 25.64 -3.70 7.38
N GLY A 169 25.72 -2.96 6.25
CA GLY A 169 26.58 -3.30 5.13
C GLY A 169 26.18 -4.55 4.34
N GLN A 170 24.96 -5.06 4.56
CA GLN A 170 24.43 -6.23 3.84
C GLN A 170 24.10 -5.90 2.38
N ILE A 171 23.70 -4.65 2.12
CA ILE A 171 23.49 -4.09 0.78
C ILE A 171 24.24 -2.77 0.67
N LYS A 172 24.58 -2.35 -0.56
CA LYS A 172 25.33 -1.12 -0.82
C LYS A 172 24.60 -0.16 -1.75
N ALA A 173 23.55 -0.61 -2.39
CA ALA A 173 22.71 0.18 -3.28
C ALA A 173 21.26 -0.28 -3.22
N THR A 174 20.35 0.69 -3.13
CA THR A 174 18.90 0.45 -3.08
C THR A 174 18.12 1.72 -3.48
N ILE A 175 16.80 1.68 -3.36
CA ILE A 175 15.90 2.81 -3.50
C ILE A 175 15.06 2.93 -2.23
N LEU A 176 14.98 4.12 -1.63
CA LEU A 176 14.19 4.40 -0.43
C LEU A 176 13.15 5.48 -0.72
N ASP A 177 12.01 5.41 -0.02
CA ASP A 177 11.03 6.50 -0.02
C ASP A 177 11.60 7.77 0.60
N LEU A 178 10.91 8.88 0.41
CA LEU A 178 11.35 10.18 0.88
C LEU A 178 11.53 10.27 2.41
N PRO A 179 10.56 9.86 3.28
CA PRO A 179 10.76 9.93 4.71
C PRO A 179 11.94 9.10 5.21
N ASN A 180 12.08 7.88 4.71
CA ASN A 180 13.17 6.98 5.08
C ASN A 180 14.54 7.47 4.55
N THR A 181 14.56 8.08 3.37
CA THR A 181 15.78 8.74 2.85
C THR A 181 16.23 9.86 3.78
N LYS A 182 15.32 10.73 4.25
CA LYS A 182 15.65 11.80 5.20
C LYS A 182 16.22 11.23 6.52
N ILE A 183 15.57 10.20 7.08
CA ILE A 183 16.06 9.53 8.30
C ILE A 183 17.47 8.96 8.10
N LEU A 184 17.75 8.32 6.95
CA LEU A 184 19.07 7.78 6.66
C LEU A 184 20.12 8.89 6.54
N MET A 185 19.80 9.98 5.81
CA MET A 185 20.73 11.09 5.61
C MET A 185 21.04 11.86 6.90
N GLU A 186 20.08 12.00 7.81
CA GLU A 186 20.30 12.57 9.13
C GLU A 186 21.24 11.71 10.00
N LYS A 187 21.10 10.38 9.91
CA LYS A 187 21.86 9.45 10.76
C LYS A 187 23.24 9.08 10.20
N ALA A 188 23.37 9.01 8.89
CA ALA A 188 24.55 8.46 8.21
C ALA A 188 24.82 9.08 6.83
N GLY A 189 24.49 10.37 6.65
CA GLY A 189 24.69 11.07 5.38
C GLY A 189 26.14 11.29 4.98
N ASP A 190 27.08 11.11 5.89
CA ASP A 190 28.51 11.02 5.59
C ASP A 190 28.89 9.72 4.84
N ARG A 191 28.18 8.63 5.12
CA ARG A 191 28.41 7.29 4.55
C ARG A 191 27.61 7.05 3.26
N PHE A 192 26.41 7.61 3.13
CA PHE A 192 25.50 7.37 2.00
C PHE A 192 25.27 8.62 1.17
N ALA A 193 24.89 8.43 -0.09
CA ALA A 193 24.47 9.49 -1.01
C ALA A 193 23.25 9.07 -1.83
N THR A 194 22.51 10.06 -2.29
CA THR A 194 21.47 9.88 -3.32
C THR A 194 22.10 10.00 -4.71
N LEU A 195 21.68 9.15 -5.64
CA LEU A 195 21.91 9.37 -7.07
C LEU A 195 20.70 10.10 -7.71
N PRO A 196 20.87 10.74 -8.88
CA PRO A 196 19.75 11.30 -9.62
C PRO A 196 18.67 10.23 -9.86
N GLY A 197 17.41 10.57 -9.59
CA GLY A 197 16.25 9.69 -9.75
C GLY A 197 15.40 10.06 -10.97
N VAL A 198 14.14 9.62 -10.97
CA VAL A 198 13.15 9.97 -11.98
C VAL A 198 12.44 11.26 -11.55
N GLU A 199 12.36 12.25 -12.45
CA GLU A 199 11.82 13.59 -12.13
C GLU A 199 10.29 13.60 -11.98
N ASN A 200 9.57 12.79 -12.79
CA ASN A 200 8.10 12.74 -12.80
C ASN A 200 7.62 11.42 -12.21
N PRO A 201 7.39 11.36 -10.90
CA PRO A 201 6.98 10.13 -10.25
C PRO A 201 5.54 9.76 -10.64
N ALA A 202 5.33 8.46 -10.87
CA ALA A 202 4.01 7.86 -11.03
C ALA A 202 3.30 7.66 -9.68
N SER A 203 2.12 7.05 -9.72
CA SER A 203 1.46 6.50 -8.54
C SER A 203 2.27 5.32 -7.99
N ASP A 204 2.32 5.24 -6.67
CA ASP A 204 2.96 4.14 -5.94
C ASP A 204 1.89 3.21 -5.37
N GLU A 205 1.40 3.48 -4.16
CA GLU A 205 0.35 2.68 -3.56
C GLU A 205 -1.01 3.01 -4.20
N ILE A 206 -1.61 1.99 -4.81
CA ILE A 206 -2.91 2.08 -5.48
C ILE A 206 -3.86 1.08 -4.82
N LEU A 207 -5.02 1.56 -4.37
CA LEU A 207 -6.12 0.69 -3.98
C LEU A 207 -6.73 0.10 -5.24
N PHE A 208 -6.73 -1.21 -5.37
CA PHE A 208 -7.32 -1.93 -6.49
C PHE A 208 -8.19 -3.09 -6.03
N ALA A 209 -9.10 -3.54 -6.86
CA ALA A 209 -10.02 -4.62 -6.51
C ALA A 209 -10.37 -5.47 -7.72
N ARG A 210 -10.86 -6.67 -7.44
CA ARG A 210 -11.42 -7.58 -8.43
C ARG A 210 -12.69 -7.01 -9.04
N THR A 211 -12.81 -7.11 -10.35
CA THR A 211 -13.98 -6.61 -11.09
C THR A 211 -15.27 -7.31 -10.66
N ASP A 212 -15.24 -8.65 -10.46
CA ASP A 212 -16.39 -9.41 -10.03
C ASP A 212 -16.87 -9.09 -8.61
N TRP A 213 -15.95 -8.64 -7.72
CA TRP A 213 -16.29 -8.17 -6.39
C TRP A 213 -16.85 -6.75 -6.43
N ILE A 214 -16.27 -5.85 -7.26
CA ILE A 214 -16.78 -4.49 -7.48
C ILE A 214 -18.24 -4.54 -7.93
N ASP A 215 -18.54 -5.38 -8.94
CA ASP A 215 -19.89 -5.48 -9.50
C ASP A 215 -20.95 -5.91 -8.49
N LYS A 216 -20.58 -6.78 -7.55
CA LYS A 216 -21.45 -7.28 -6.49
C LYS A 216 -21.54 -6.37 -5.26
N ASN A 217 -20.64 -5.40 -5.11
CA ASN A 217 -20.47 -4.62 -3.88
C ASN A 217 -20.30 -3.11 -4.15
N LYS A 218 -20.95 -2.55 -5.18
CA LYS A 218 -20.76 -1.14 -5.59
C LYS A 218 -20.89 -0.15 -4.44
N ASP A 219 -21.92 -0.28 -3.59
CA ASP A 219 -22.13 0.59 -2.45
C ASP A 219 -20.99 0.51 -1.43
N LYS A 220 -20.41 -0.68 -1.24
CA LYS A 220 -19.28 -0.90 -0.34
C LYS A 220 -17.99 -0.34 -0.92
N VAL A 221 -17.80 -0.45 -2.23
CA VAL A 221 -16.67 0.18 -2.95
C VAL A 221 -16.75 1.70 -2.83
N ASP A 222 -17.94 2.29 -2.98
CA ASP A 222 -18.18 3.72 -2.80
C ASP A 222 -17.77 4.18 -1.38
N ILE A 223 -18.25 3.46 -0.35
CA ILE A 223 -17.90 3.74 1.05
C ILE A 223 -16.38 3.63 1.27
N LEU A 224 -15.76 2.56 0.78
CA LEU A 224 -14.34 2.32 0.93
C LEU A 224 -13.50 3.44 0.32
N VAL A 225 -13.76 3.78 -0.93
CA VAL A 225 -13.01 4.84 -1.63
C VAL A 225 -13.27 6.20 -0.98
N GLU A 226 -14.51 6.48 -0.54
CA GLU A 226 -14.85 7.72 0.18
C GLU A 226 -14.00 7.86 1.47
N GLU A 227 -13.83 6.79 2.27
CA GLU A 227 -13.04 6.87 3.50
C GLU A 227 -11.55 7.11 3.21
N PHE A 228 -10.99 6.54 2.15
CA PHE A 228 -9.64 6.86 1.72
C PHE A 228 -9.51 8.33 1.31
N VAL A 229 -10.36 8.82 0.42
CA VAL A 229 -10.34 10.23 -0.04
C VAL A 229 -10.49 11.18 1.13
N LYS A 230 -11.43 10.90 2.05
CA LYS A 230 -11.70 11.71 3.25
C LYS A 230 -10.49 11.76 4.18
N LEU A 231 -9.92 10.60 4.53
CA LEU A 231 -8.76 10.53 5.44
C LEU A 231 -7.54 11.26 4.85
N TRP A 232 -7.28 11.10 3.54
CA TRP A 232 -6.20 11.81 2.86
C TRP A 232 -6.41 13.32 2.86
N GLY A 233 -7.64 13.80 2.66
CA GLY A 233 -8.00 15.20 2.77
C GLY A 233 -7.85 15.76 4.19
N GLU A 234 -8.19 14.98 5.23
CA GLU A 234 -7.98 15.34 6.63
C GLU A 234 -6.49 15.38 6.98
N MET A 235 -5.72 14.38 6.55
CA MET A 235 -4.27 14.27 6.75
C MET A 235 -3.52 15.42 6.06
N ALA A 236 -3.93 15.83 4.87
CA ALA A 236 -3.34 16.96 4.17
C ALA A 236 -3.48 18.27 4.96
N LYS A 237 -4.56 18.45 5.71
CA LYS A 237 -4.81 19.62 6.57
C LYS A 237 -4.14 19.49 7.93
N ASN A 238 -4.11 18.30 8.50
CA ASN A 238 -3.56 18.00 9.82
C ASN A 238 -2.98 16.58 9.87
N PRO A 239 -1.68 16.38 9.60
CA PRO A 239 -1.06 15.05 9.63
C PRO A 239 -1.15 14.33 10.99
N ALA A 240 -1.31 15.08 12.10
CA ALA A 240 -1.47 14.49 13.44
C ALA A 240 -2.77 13.68 13.58
N ILE A 241 -3.72 13.77 12.64
CA ILE A 241 -4.93 12.96 12.61
C ILE A 241 -4.58 11.46 12.59
N ILE A 242 -3.48 11.07 11.94
CA ILE A 242 -3.07 9.67 11.84
C ILE A 242 -2.74 9.09 13.21
N GLU A 243 -1.98 9.83 14.04
CA GLU A 243 -1.68 9.41 15.40
C GLU A 243 -2.95 9.40 16.29
N THR A 244 -3.81 10.39 16.15
CA THR A 244 -5.10 10.45 16.86
C THR A 244 -5.97 9.22 16.54
N GLU A 245 -6.10 8.89 15.27
CA GLU A 245 -6.88 7.74 14.81
C GLU A 245 -6.24 6.40 15.20
N ARG A 246 -4.90 6.32 15.18
CA ARG A 246 -4.15 5.17 15.64
C ARG A 246 -4.49 4.83 17.09
N VAL A 247 -4.37 5.82 17.97
CA VAL A 247 -4.67 5.66 19.42
C VAL A 247 -6.14 5.28 19.63
N LYS A 248 -7.06 5.99 18.99
CA LYS A 248 -8.50 5.75 19.08
C LYS A 248 -8.86 4.29 18.74
N ARG A 249 -8.19 3.69 17.75
CA ARG A 249 -8.46 2.33 17.27
C ARG A 249 -7.56 1.26 17.85
N GLY A 250 -6.59 1.63 18.67
CA GLY A 250 -5.61 0.71 19.26
C GLY A 250 -4.73 0.01 18.22
N LEU A 251 -4.46 0.68 17.09
CA LEU A 251 -3.59 0.15 16.05
C LEU A 251 -2.13 0.27 16.46
N LEU A 252 -1.32 -0.73 16.12
CA LEU A 252 0.12 -0.75 16.39
C LEU A 252 0.47 -0.41 17.86
N LYS A 253 -0.36 -0.87 18.80
CA LYS A 253 -0.20 -0.58 20.23
C LYS A 253 1.11 -1.14 20.83
N ASP A 254 1.66 -2.19 20.20
CA ASP A 254 2.87 -2.88 20.65
C ASP A 254 4.16 -2.31 20.02
N LEU A 255 4.05 -1.24 19.20
CA LEU A 255 5.23 -0.57 18.66
C LEU A 255 6.04 0.11 19.76
N PRO A 256 7.40 0.11 19.65
CA PRO A 256 8.26 0.87 20.54
C PRO A 256 7.87 2.36 20.58
N LYS A 257 7.94 2.96 21.77
CA LYS A 257 7.53 4.35 22.01
C LYS A 257 8.25 5.33 21.08
N GLU A 258 9.54 5.13 20.85
CA GLU A 258 10.34 5.98 19.96
C GLU A 258 9.90 5.92 18.47
N ILE A 259 9.25 4.84 18.06
CA ILE A 259 8.67 4.73 16.71
C ILE A 259 7.33 5.47 16.66
N VAL A 260 6.50 5.27 17.68
CA VAL A 260 5.20 5.96 17.81
C VAL A 260 5.37 7.48 17.83
N GLU A 261 6.32 7.99 18.60
CA GLU A 261 6.62 9.43 18.69
C GLU A 261 7.03 10.05 17.34
N LYS A 262 7.54 9.25 16.42
CA LYS A 262 7.91 9.69 15.06
C LYS A 262 6.77 9.61 14.05
N THR A 263 5.65 8.97 14.38
CA THR A 263 4.53 8.78 13.43
C THR A 263 4.03 10.11 12.87
N THR A 264 3.75 11.10 13.71
CA THR A 264 3.30 12.42 13.26
C THR A 264 4.34 13.11 12.39
N ALA A 265 5.63 13.02 12.73
CA ALA A 265 6.71 13.60 11.95
C ALA A 265 6.84 12.92 10.57
N PHE A 266 6.68 11.60 10.52
CA PHE A 266 6.68 10.82 9.27
C PHE A 266 5.59 11.32 8.31
N TYR A 267 4.34 11.38 8.77
CA TYR A 267 3.22 11.85 7.95
C TYR A 267 3.30 13.33 7.61
N THR A 268 3.78 14.18 8.55
CA THR A 268 4.02 15.62 8.28
C THR A 268 5.02 15.81 7.14
N THR A 269 6.11 15.05 7.16
CA THR A 269 7.11 15.07 6.09
C THR A 269 6.50 14.65 4.76
N GLY A 270 5.80 13.53 4.72
CA GLY A 270 5.19 13.02 3.50
C GLY A 270 4.13 13.97 2.90
N VAL A 271 3.30 14.59 3.75
CA VAL A 271 2.30 15.60 3.32
C VAL A 271 3.00 16.84 2.75
N LYS A 272 3.99 17.39 3.47
CA LYS A 272 4.75 18.59 3.05
C LYS A 272 5.40 18.40 1.68
N GLU A 273 5.91 17.22 1.41
CA GLU A 273 6.59 16.89 0.16
C GLU A 273 5.65 16.34 -0.93
N GLY A 274 4.33 16.33 -0.68
CA GLY A 274 3.32 15.91 -1.64
C GLY A 274 3.30 14.41 -1.95
N LEU A 275 3.82 13.57 -1.02
CA LEU A 275 3.80 12.12 -1.14
C LEU A 275 2.37 11.57 -1.09
N TYR A 276 1.57 12.01 -0.13
CA TYR A 276 0.20 11.56 0.09
C TYR A 276 -0.78 12.36 -0.78
N LYS A 277 -1.11 11.82 -1.93
CA LYS A 277 -2.03 12.47 -2.87
C LYS A 277 -2.95 11.44 -3.51
N VAL A 278 -4.24 11.54 -3.19
CA VAL A 278 -5.26 10.77 -3.91
C VAL A 278 -5.38 11.24 -5.36
N GLY A 279 -5.68 10.32 -6.24
CA GLY A 279 -5.85 10.61 -7.66
C GLY A 279 -6.65 9.52 -8.38
N GLY A 280 -7.10 9.83 -9.57
CA GLY A 280 -7.88 8.94 -10.43
C GLY A 280 -7.40 9.00 -11.88
N GLY A 281 -8.26 9.43 -12.81
CA GLY A 281 -7.99 9.40 -14.25
C GLY A 281 -6.78 10.19 -14.72
N ASP A 282 -6.47 11.34 -14.11
CA ASP A 282 -5.29 12.14 -14.45
C ASP A 282 -3.99 11.43 -14.02
N ALA A 283 -4.01 10.79 -12.85
CA ALA A 283 -2.91 9.96 -12.40
C ALA A 283 -2.67 8.78 -13.35
N ALA A 284 -3.75 8.14 -13.84
CA ALA A 284 -3.65 7.01 -14.76
C ALA A 284 -2.85 7.33 -16.04
N LYS A 285 -3.02 8.52 -16.60
CA LYS A 285 -2.29 8.93 -17.82
C LYS A 285 -0.79 9.06 -17.58
N SER A 286 -0.40 9.71 -16.48
CA SER A 286 1.03 9.84 -16.13
C SER A 286 1.65 8.48 -15.80
N ASP A 287 0.88 7.59 -15.18
CA ASP A 287 1.33 6.24 -14.85
C ASP A 287 1.62 5.41 -16.10
N PHE A 288 0.80 5.53 -17.16
CA PHE A 288 1.03 4.77 -18.39
C PHE A 288 2.38 5.10 -19.03
N GLU A 289 2.76 6.38 -19.12
CA GLU A 289 4.05 6.79 -19.65
C GLU A 289 5.20 6.23 -18.83
N PHE A 290 5.11 6.36 -17.50
CA PHE A 290 6.12 5.89 -16.58
C PHE A 290 6.30 4.36 -16.62
N TYR A 291 5.20 3.60 -16.52
CA TYR A 291 5.28 2.13 -16.47
C TYR A 291 5.57 1.49 -17.84
N LEU A 292 5.29 2.20 -18.96
CA LEU A 292 5.79 1.83 -20.29
C LEU A 292 7.30 2.02 -20.40
N GLU A 293 7.84 3.16 -19.94
CA GLU A 293 9.29 3.39 -19.92
C GLU A 293 10.00 2.35 -19.05
N ALA A 294 9.40 1.98 -17.90
CA ALA A 294 9.90 0.96 -16.98
C ALA A 294 9.82 -0.47 -17.55
N GLY A 295 9.10 -0.69 -18.66
CA GLY A 295 8.87 -2.02 -19.25
C GLY A 295 7.88 -2.87 -18.45
N GLN A 296 7.08 -2.27 -17.58
CA GLN A 296 6.03 -2.95 -16.80
C GLN A 296 4.67 -2.92 -17.52
N LEU A 297 4.49 -2.02 -18.48
CA LEU A 297 3.42 -2.01 -19.46
C LEU A 297 3.99 -2.20 -20.87
N THR A 298 3.16 -2.65 -21.80
CA THR A 298 3.50 -2.86 -23.21
C THR A 298 2.46 -2.16 -24.11
N GLY A 299 2.83 -1.81 -25.33
CA GLY A 299 2.01 -1.06 -26.29
C GLY A 299 2.43 0.41 -26.37
N ALA A 300 1.72 1.20 -27.18
CA ALA A 300 1.90 2.65 -27.24
C ALA A 300 1.02 3.35 -26.19
N PRO A 301 1.42 4.50 -25.61
CA PRO A 301 0.61 5.23 -24.64
C PRO A 301 -0.81 5.52 -25.12
N ALA A 302 -0.98 5.82 -26.41
CA ALA A 302 -2.28 6.11 -27.02
C ALA A 302 -3.21 4.89 -27.15
N GLU A 303 -2.68 3.68 -27.01
CA GLU A 303 -3.44 2.43 -27.06
C GLU A 303 -3.97 2.01 -25.68
N LEU A 304 -3.40 2.55 -24.61
CA LEU A 304 -3.79 2.26 -23.24
C LEU A 304 -4.99 3.11 -22.84
N LYS A 305 -6.13 2.47 -22.67
CA LYS A 305 -7.36 3.14 -22.26
C LYS A 305 -7.47 3.10 -20.73
N VAL A 306 -7.79 4.25 -20.13
CA VAL A 306 -7.93 4.36 -18.67
C VAL A 306 -8.95 3.36 -18.15
N GLU A 307 -10.08 3.21 -18.83
CA GLU A 307 -11.16 2.28 -18.47
C GLU A 307 -10.75 0.80 -18.48
N ASP A 308 -9.68 0.43 -19.18
CA ASP A 308 -9.16 -0.95 -19.15
C ASP A 308 -8.46 -1.26 -17.82
N PHE A 309 -7.93 -0.26 -17.15
CA PHE A 309 -7.17 -0.37 -15.90
C PHE A 309 -7.89 0.19 -14.68
N TRP A 310 -8.85 1.11 -14.86
CA TRP A 310 -9.44 1.87 -13.78
C TRP A 310 -10.96 1.76 -13.75
N TYR A 311 -11.51 1.79 -12.53
CA TYR A 311 -12.94 2.01 -12.26
C TYR A 311 -13.05 3.27 -11.42
N LEU A 312 -13.27 4.42 -12.09
CA LEU A 312 -13.16 5.75 -11.50
C LEU A 312 -14.44 6.24 -10.80
N ALA A 313 -15.59 5.65 -11.09
CA ALA A 313 -16.88 6.13 -10.59
C ALA A 313 -16.92 6.35 -9.05
N PRO A 314 -16.36 5.48 -8.18
CA PRO A 314 -16.33 5.71 -6.73
C PRO A 314 -15.47 6.91 -6.35
N TYR A 315 -14.33 7.09 -7.01
CA TYR A 315 -13.44 8.23 -6.78
C TYR A 315 -14.10 9.56 -7.16
N ASP A 316 -14.68 9.66 -8.36
CA ASP A 316 -15.37 10.86 -8.84
C ASP A 316 -16.55 11.24 -7.92
N LYS A 317 -17.28 10.23 -7.45
CA LYS A 317 -18.39 10.41 -6.49
C LYS A 317 -17.88 10.94 -5.13
N ALA A 318 -16.76 10.38 -4.63
CA ALA A 318 -16.16 10.81 -3.36
C ALA A 318 -15.65 12.25 -3.44
N VAL A 319 -14.89 12.59 -4.49
CA VAL A 319 -14.37 13.96 -4.72
C VAL A 319 -15.50 14.96 -4.81
N LYS A 320 -16.55 14.67 -5.60
CA LYS A 320 -17.72 15.54 -5.72
C LYS A 320 -18.44 15.74 -4.38
N LYS A 321 -18.58 14.69 -3.57
CA LYS A 321 -19.24 14.74 -2.25
C LYS A 321 -18.45 15.53 -1.22
N LEU A 322 -17.12 15.39 -1.22
CA LEU A 322 -16.23 15.97 -0.22
C LEU A 322 -15.71 17.36 -0.60
N GLY A 323 -15.91 17.81 -1.85
CA GLY A 323 -15.43 19.11 -2.34
C GLY A 323 -13.90 19.20 -2.43
N SER A 324 -13.25 18.07 -2.66
CA SER A 324 -11.77 17.94 -2.67
C SER A 324 -11.23 17.76 -4.09
#